data_32ecb7c223d12f097b1c839394013da5
#
_entry.id   32ecb7c223d12f097b1c839394013da5
#
_cell.length_a   1.000
_cell.length_b   1.000
_cell.length_c   1.000
_cell.angle_alpha   90.00
_cell.angle_beta   90.00
_cell.angle_gamma   90.00
#
_symmetry.space_group_name_H-M   'P 1'
#
loop_
_entity.id
_entity.type
_entity.pdbx_description
1 polymer ?
#
loop_
_entity_poly.entity_id
_entity_poly.type
_entity_poly.pdbx_seq_one_letter_code
_entity_poly.pdbx_strand_id
1 'polypeptide(L)'
;EWEDDSFSQNWFADMARQLGIWLHAGSLMIRRRHDHKLVNRSLLFGPDGGLVTSYDKIHMFDADVGDNKSYRESASFTAGSTPVIAMIDDVPVGLSICYDLRFPHLYRQLALDGAKLLLVPAAFTAISGKAHWHILLRARAIETGCFILAPAQSGTHADGRQTYGHSLIISPWG
;
A
#
# COMPACT_ATOMS: atom_id res chain seq x y z
N GLU A 1 1.51 16.21 -5.11
CA GLU A 1 1.36 16.21 -6.57
C GLU A 1 -0.11 16.15 -6.94
N TRP A 2 -0.49 16.65 -8.12
CA TRP A 2 -1.84 16.53 -8.65
C TRP A 2 -2.03 15.21 -9.39
N GLU A 3 -3.24 14.66 -9.41
CA GLU A 3 -3.52 13.35 -10.01
C GLU A 3 -3.31 13.30 -11.53
N ASP A 4 -3.40 14.42 -12.22
CA ASP A 4 -3.23 14.56 -13.68
C ASP A 4 -1.93 15.28 -14.08
N ASP A 5 -1.13 15.70 -13.10
CA ASP A 5 0.15 16.39 -13.32
C ASP A 5 1.11 15.99 -12.19
N SER A 6 1.60 14.77 -12.26
CA SER A 6 2.47 14.18 -11.24
C SER A 6 3.78 13.73 -11.87
N PHE A 7 4.87 14.36 -11.46
CA PHE A 7 6.23 13.94 -11.83
C PHE A 7 6.47 12.48 -11.45
N SER A 8 6.08 12.08 -10.24
CA SER A 8 6.30 10.71 -9.76
C SER A 8 5.52 9.70 -10.58
N GLN A 9 4.26 9.97 -10.92
CA GLN A 9 3.46 9.06 -11.75
C GLN A 9 4.07 8.89 -13.14
N ASN A 10 4.47 9.99 -13.78
CA ASN A 10 5.13 9.97 -15.09
C ASN A 10 6.44 9.18 -15.04
N TRP A 11 7.24 9.39 -13.99
CA TRP A 11 8.50 8.66 -13.81
C TRP A 11 8.29 7.15 -13.67
N PHE A 12 7.30 6.71 -12.87
CA PHE A 12 6.97 5.29 -12.72
C PHE A 12 6.41 4.69 -14.00
N ALA A 13 5.57 5.42 -14.73
CA ALA A 13 5.07 5.00 -16.03
C ALA A 13 6.19 4.79 -17.05
N ASP A 14 7.14 5.71 -17.11
CA ASP A 14 8.31 5.60 -17.99
C ASP A 14 9.21 4.43 -17.59
N MET A 15 9.45 4.21 -16.29
CA MET A 15 10.22 3.08 -15.80
C MET A 15 9.56 1.74 -16.15
N ALA A 16 8.25 1.62 -15.95
CA ALA A 16 7.50 0.42 -16.32
C ALA A 16 7.66 0.11 -17.82
N ARG A 17 7.51 1.14 -18.67
CA ARG A 17 7.64 1.04 -20.12
C ARG A 17 9.07 0.68 -20.55
N GLN A 18 10.07 1.37 -20.01
CA GLN A 18 11.49 1.15 -20.38
C GLN A 18 11.96 -0.26 -20.02
N LEU A 19 11.50 -0.79 -18.90
CA LEU A 19 11.88 -2.11 -18.40
C LEU A 19 10.95 -3.22 -18.90
N GLY A 20 9.79 -2.89 -19.47
CA GLY A 20 8.80 -3.85 -19.93
C GLY A 20 8.21 -4.69 -18.78
N ILE A 21 7.99 -4.08 -17.60
CA ILE A 21 7.56 -4.78 -16.39
C ILE A 21 6.24 -4.20 -15.82
N TRP A 22 5.51 -5.04 -15.11
CA TRP A 22 4.50 -4.58 -14.16
C TRP A 22 5.18 -3.85 -13.01
N LEU A 23 4.71 -2.64 -12.70
CA LEU A 23 5.30 -1.81 -11.64
C LEU A 23 4.25 -1.30 -10.68
N HIS A 24 4.35 -1.71 -9.42
CA HIS A 24 3.54 -1.17 -8.32
C HIS A 24 4.34 -0.10 -7.59
N ALA A 25 3.92 1.16 -7.71
CA ALA A 25 4.67 2.32 -7.21
C ALA A 25 4.58 2.53 -5.68
N GLY A 26 4.03 1.55 -4.94
CA GLY A 26 3.78 1.74 -3.52
C GLY A 26 2.65 2.73 -3.28
N SER A 27 2.91 3.84 -2.57
CA SER A 27 1.90 4.88 -2.39
C SER A 27 2.48 6.28 -2.46
N LEU A 28 1.71 7.20 -3.03
CA LEU A 28 2.05 8.61 -3.23
C LEU A 28 1.00 9.52 -2.58
N MET A 29 1.41 10.71 -2.18
CA MET A 29 0.51 11.77 -1.76
C MET A 29 -0.03 12.49 -2.99
N ILE A 30 -1.28 12.22 -3.33
CA ILE A 30 -1.94 12.74 -4.53
C ILE A 30 -3.07 13.68 -4.15
N ARG A 31 -3.14 14.85 -4.82
CA ARG A 31 -4.25 15.78 -4.70
C ARG A 31 -5.24 15.54 -5.84
N ARG A 32 -6.47 15.22 -5.49
CA ARG A 32 -7.55 15.01 -6.45
C ARG A 32 -8.04 16.34 -7.02
N ARG A 33 -8.42 16.37 -8.32
CA ARG A 33 -8.92 17.59 -8.96
C ARG A 33 -10.34 17.94 -8.56
N HIS A 34 -11.20 16.93 -8.43
CA HIS A 34 -12.64 17.17 -8.25
C HIS A 34 -13.00 17.76 -6.88
N ASP A 35 -12.22 17.51 -5.82
CA ASP A 35 -12.49 18.02 -4.46
C ASP A 35 -11.27 18.64 -3.77
N HIS A 36 -10.13 18.69 -4.46
CA HIS A 36 -8.86 19.25 -3.99
C HIS A 36 -8.30 18.59 -2.72
N LYS A 37 -8.81 17.43 -2.33
CA LYS A 37 -8.35 16.72 -1.15
C LYS A 37 -7.12 15.87 -1.42
N LEU A 38 -6.29 15.68 -0.40
CA LEU A 38 -5.15 14.76 -0.46
C LEU A 38 -5.61 13.34 -0.16
N VAL A 39 -5.10 12.40 -0.91
CA VAL A 39 -5.24 10.95 -0.67
C VAL A 39 -3.86 10.31 -0.64
N ASN A 40 -3.76 9.20 0.07
CA ASN A 40 -2.61 8.30 0.02
C ASN A 40 -2.95 7.22 -1.00
N ARG A 41 -2.39 7.35 -2.23
CA ARG A 41 -2.78 6.57 -3.41
C ARG A 41 -1.70 5.62 -3.86
N SER A 42 -2.04 4.36 -3.98
CA SER A 42 -1.24 3.33 -4.63
C SER A 42 -1.55 3.29 -6.13
N LEU A 43 -0.53 3.02 -6.94
CA LEU A 43 -0.62 3.01 -8.41
C LEU A 43 0.00 1.74 -8.97
N LEU A 44 -0.68 1.12 -9.92
CA LEU A 44 -0.17 -0.04 -10.67
C LEU A 44 -0.06 0.32 -12.15
N PHE A 45 1.13 0.16 -12.70
CA PHE A 45 1.43 0.38 -14.12
C PHE A 45 1.68 -0.94 -14.84
N GLY A 46 1.20 -1.04 -16.06
CA GLY A 46 1.51 -2.15 -16.97
C GLY A 46 2.87 -2.01 -17.66
N PRO A 47 3.32 -3.07 -18.35
CA PRO A 47 4.60 -3.08 -19.08
C PRO A 47 4.70 -2.04 -20.21
N ASP A 48 3.58 -1.53 -20.68
CA ASP A 48 3.49 -0.44 -21.66
C ASP A 48 3.58 0.97 -21.02
N GLY A 49 3.67 1.03 -19.68
CA GLY A 49 3.66 2.26 -18.89
C GLY A 49 2.26 2.85 -18.69
N GLY A 50 1.21 2.16 -19.12
CA GLY A 50 -0.17 2.57 -18.86
C GLY A 50 -0.55 2.40 -17.39
N LEU A 51 -1.29 3.37 -16.82
CA LEU A 51 -1.87 3.22 -15.50
C LEU A 51 -3.04 2.22 -15.57
N VAL A 52 -2.87 1.06 -14.94
CA VAL A 52 -3.88 -0.01 -14.94
C VAL A 52 -4.95 0.26 -13.89
N THR A 53 -4.53 0.63 -12.68
CA THR A 53 -5.46 0.96 -11.59
C THR A 53 -4.79 1.79 -10.52
N SER A 54 -5.62 2.38 -9.65
CA SER A 54 -5.20 3.07 -8.44
C SER A 54 -6.07 2.67 -7.25
N TYR A 55 -5.49 2.76 -6.05
CA TYR A 55 -6.19 2.49 -4.79
C TYR A 55 -5.92 3.62 -3.80
N ASP A 56 -6.96 4.25 -3.29
CA ASP A 56 -6.86 5.22 -2.21
C ASP A 56 -6.97 4.51 -0.86
N LYS A 57 -5.99 4.68 0.00
CA LYS A 57 -5.93 4.08 1.33
C LYS A 57 -7.24 4.30 2.11
N ILE A 58 -7.82 3.22 2.62
CA ILE A 58 -9.11 3.26 3.32
C ILE A 58 -8.92 3.61 4.80
N HIS A 59 -7.95 2.99 5.48
CA HIS A 59 -7.80 3.14 6.92
C HIS A 59 -6.65 4.10 7.25
N MET A 60 -7.02 5.27 7.80
CA MET A 60 -6.06 6.30 8.19
C MET A 60 -5.33 5.92 9.47
N PHE A 61 -4.02 6.22 9.52
CA PHE A 61 -3.17 5.94 10.67
C PHE A 61 -3.31 7.06 11.72
N ASP A 62 -4.35 6.94 12.55
CA ASP A 62 -4.58 7.78 13.72
C ASP A 62 -4.30 6.97 14.97
N ALA A 63 -3.07 7.05 15.49
CA ALA A 63 -2.62 6.20 16.58
C ALA A 63 -1.49 6.84 17.40
N ASP A 64 -1.40 6.46 18.65
CA ASP A 64 -0.28 6.71 19.54
C ASP A 64 0.39 5.35 19.79
N VAL A 65 1.64 5.18 19.35
CA VAL A 65 2.32 3.87 19.33
C VAL A 65 3.45 3.75 20.36
N GLY A 66 3.54 4.68 21.31
CA GLY A 66 4.52 4.63 22.39
C GLY A 66 5.91 5.16 22.01
N ASP A 67 6.04 5.90 20.92
CA ASP A 67 7.26 6.58 20.47
C ASP A 67 7.27 8.09 20.81
N ASN A 68 6.38 8.51 21.72
CA ASN A 68 6.14 9.91 22.10
C ASN A 68 5.68 10.80 20.93
N LYS A 69 5.20 10.20 19.83
CA LYS A 69 4.61 10.92 18.69
C LYS A 69 3.12 10.57 18.57
N SER A 70 2.34 11.56 18.19
CA SER A 70 0.93 11.40 17.88
C SER A 70 0.75 11.41 16.37
N TYR A 71 0.22 10.34 15.82
CA TYR A 71 -0.06 10.22 14.41
C TYR A 71 -1.52 10.51 14.15
N ARG A 72 -1.81 11.40 13.22
CA ARG A 72 -3.16 11.81 12.83
C ARG A 72 -3.22 12.00 11.32
N GLU A 73 -3.17 10.88 10.58
CA GLU A 73 -3.17 10.88 9.12
C GLU A 73 -4.46 11.50 8.57
N SER A 74 -5.60 11.26 9.23
CA SER A 74 -6.90 11.82 8.84
C SER A 74 -6.97 13.35 8.90
N ALA A 75 -6.08 14.00 9.64
CA ALA A 75 -6.00 15.47 9.66
C ALA A 75 -5.54 16.06 8.31
N SER A 76 -4.81 15.29 7.51
CA SER A 76 -4.24 15.75 6.23
C SER A 76 -4.80 15.01 5.02
N PHE A 77 -5.22 13.75 5.19
CA PHE A 77 -5.64 12.88 4.10
C PHE A 77 -7.09 12.48 4.22
N THR A 78 -7.75 12.35 3.07
CA THR A 78 -9.09 11.78 2.99
C THR A 78 -8.97 10.27 2.71
N ALA A 79 -9.75 9.50 3.44
CA ALA A 79 -9.84 8.06 3.25
C ALA A 79 -10.51 7.71 1.91
N GLY A 80 -10.04 6.63 1.29
CA GLY A 80 -10.78 5.91 0.26
C GLY A 80 -11.95 5.12 0.85
N SER A 81 -12.73 4.49 -0.02
CA SER A 81 -13.90 3.70 0.41
C SER A 81 -14.05 2.37 -0.31
N THR A 82 -13.26 2.15 -1.36
CA THR A 82 -13.47 1.02 -2.28
C THR A 82 -12.27 0.09 -2.27
N PRO A 83 -12.44 -1.20 -1.93
CA PRO A 83 -11.44 -2.24 -2.19
C PRO A 83 -11.15 -2.34 -3.68
N VAL A 84 -9.89 -2.59 -4.04
CA VAL A 84 -9.47 -2.65 -5.44
C VAL A 84 -8.72 -3.95 -5.71
N ILE A 85 -9.14 -4.63 -6.79
CA ILE A 85 -8.41 -5.74 -7.40
C ILE A 85 -8.02 -5.34 -8.82
N ALA A 86 -6.79 -5.65 -9.19
CA ALA A 86 -6.28 -5.53 -10.55
C ALA A 86 -5.84 -6.90 -11.08
N MET A 87 -5.74 -7.02 -12.40
CA MET A 87 -5.12 -8.18 -13.03
C MET A 87 -3.67 -7.86 -13.37
N ILE A 88 -2.76 -8.71 -12.92
CA ILE A 88 -1.36 -8.75 -13.38
C ILE A 88 -1.24 -10.05 -14.18
N ASP A 89 -1.19 -9.93 -15.49
CA ASP A 89 -1.43 -11.05 -16.42
C ASP A 89 -2.73 -11.78 -16.03
N ASP A 90 -2.66 -13.07 -15.68
CA ASP A 90 -3.81 -13.87 -15.26
C ASP A 90 -3.98 -13.94 -13.72
N VAL A 91 -3.24 -13.14 -12.96
CA VAL A 91 -3.25 -13.17 -11.50
C VAL A 91 -4.05 -12.00 -10.93
N PRO A 92 -5.17 -12.24 -10.23
CA PRO A 92 -5.91 -11.19 -9.53
C PRO A 92 -5.16 -10.75 -8.26
N VAL A 93 -4.89 -9.45 -8.16
CA VAL A 93 -4.04 -8.82 -7.15
C VAL A 93 -4.83 -7.78 -6.38
N GLY A 94 -4.96 -7.97 -5.07
CA GLY A 94 -5.60 -7.03 -4.16
C GLY A 94 -4.63 -5.94 -3.67
N LEU A 95 -5.10 -4.69 -3.65
CA LEU A 95 -4.30 -3.55 -3.21
C LEU A 95 -4.67 -3.12 -1.80
N SER A 96 -3.67 -2.78 -1.01
CA SER A 96 -3.80 -2.17 0.31
C SER A 96 -2.59 -1.28 0.60
N ILE A 97 -2.65 -0.46 1.67
CA ILE A 97 -1.53 0.41 2.06
C ILE A 97 -1.35 0.36 3.59
N CYS A 98 -0.20 -0.12 4.04
CA CYS A 98 0.35 0.07 5.39
C CYS A 98 -0.65 -0.24 6.51
N TYR A 99 -1.32 0.76 7.09
CA TYR A 99 -2.23 0.61 8.23
C TYR A 99 -3.48 -0.23 7.91
N ASP A 100 -3.84 -0.36 6.63
CA ASP A 100 -4.90 -1.28 6.18
C ASP A 100 -4.65 -2.71 6.69
N LEU A 101 -3.37 -3.09 6.89
CA LEU A 101 -2.98 -4.41 7.39
C LEU A 101 -3.65 -4.77 8.73
N ARG A 102 -4.05 -3.80 9.53
CA ARG A 102 -4.72 -4.03 10.82
C ARG A 102 -6.21 -4.39 10.70
N PHE A 103 -6.77 -4.28 9.50
CA PHE A 103 -8.20 -4.43 9.26
C PHE A 103 -8.50 -5.70 8.45
N PRO A 104 -8.74 -6.86 9.12
CA PRO A 104 -8.88 -8.16 8.45
C PRO A 104 -10.05 -8.21 7.47
N HIS A 105 -11.10 -7.43 7.69
CA HIS A 105 -12.27 -7.43 6.81
C HIS A 105 -11.94 -6.95 5.39
N LEU A 106 -11.01 -5.99 5.21
CA LEU A 106 -10.54 -5.59 3.88
C LEU A 106 -9.88 -6.76 3.15
N TYR A 107 -8.98 -7.47 3.81
CA TYR A 107 -8.26 -8.61 3.22
C TYR A 107 -9.19 -9.78 2.92
N ARG A 108 -10.15 -10.03 3.82
CA ARG A 108 -11.19 -11.01 3.57
C ARG A 108 -12.02 -10.65 2.34
N GLN A 109 -12.42 -9.38 2.19
CA GLN A 109 -13.17 -8.93 1.02
C GLN A 109 -12.36 -9.14 -0.26
N LEU A 110 -11.09 -8.70 -0.29
CA LEU A 110 -10.21 -8.90 -1.45
C LEU A 110 -10.09 -10.39 -1.82
N ALA A 111 -9.95 -11.27 -0.83
CA ALA A 111 -9.88 -12.72 -1.08
C ALA A 111 -11.20 -13.30 -1.60
N LEU A 112 -12.34 -12.86 -1.06
CA LEU A 112 -13.67 -13.27 -1.54
C LEU A 112 -13.94 -12.80 -2.97
N ASP A 113 -13.43 -11.62 -3.33
CA ASP A 113 -13.49 -11.05 -4.67
C ASP A 113 -12.47 -11.70 -5.64
N GLY A 114 -11.71 -12.69 -5.16
CA GLY A 114 -10.87 -13.56 -5.98
C GLY A 114 -9.37 -13.28 -5.96
N ALA A 115 -8.89 -12.33 -5.16
CA ALA A 115 -7.44 -12.04 -5.07
C ALA A 115 -6.63 -13.30 -4.73
N LYS A 116 -5.49 -13.46 -5.39
CA LYS A 116 -4.50 -14.53 -5.13
C LYS A 116 -3.19 -13.96 -4.58
N LEU A 117 -2.96 -12.69 -4.79
CA LEU A 117 -1.81 -11.94 -4.33
C LEU A 117 -2.31 -10.63 -3.69
N LEU A 118 -1.70 -10.24 -2.56
CA LEU A 118 -2.03 -9.02 -1.82
C LEU A 118 -0.79 -8.14 -1.74
N LEU A 119 -0.90 -6.87 -2.16
CA LEU A 119 0.18 -5.89 -2.11
C LEU A 119 0.02 -5.03 -0.85
N VAL A 120 1.09 -4.91 -0.07
CA VAL A 120 1.10 -4.19 1.22
C VAL A 120 2.33 -3.28 1.33
N PRO A 121 2.45 -2.24 0.50
CA PRO A 121 3.51 -1.25 0.68
C PRO A 121 3.33 -0.53 2.02
N ALA A 122 4.42 -0.33 2.77
CA ALA A 122 4.31 0.19 4.13
C ALA A 122 5.52 1.00 4.60
N ALA A 123 5.25 1.84 5.62
CA ALA A 123 6.24 2.52 6.42
C ALA A 123 5.83 2.40 7.91
N PHE A 124 5.77 1.17 8.42
CA PHE A 124 5.44 0.92 9.83
C PHE A 124 6.46 1.58 10.75
N THR A 125 6.01 2.18 11.86
CA THR A 125 6.93 2.70 12.88
C THR A 125 7.80 1.57 13.43
N ALA A 126 9.02 1.87 13.86
CA ALA A 126 9.95 0.85 14.37
C ALA A 126 9.34 0.04 15.53
N ILE A 127 8.62 0.70 16.45
CA ILE A 127 8.00 0.05 17.61
C ILE A 127 6.87 -0.89 17.18
N SER A 128 5.90 -0.38 16.44
CA SER A 128 4.74 -1.19 16.04
C SER A 128 5.12 -2.25 15.00
N GLY A 129 6.12 -1.97 14.16
CA GLY A 129 6.63 -2.91 13.19
C GLY A 129 7.29 -4.11 13.87
N LYS A 130 8.17 -3.87 14.84
CA LYS A 130 8.82 -4.94 15.63
C LYS A 130 7.80 -5.86 16.30
N ALA A 131 6.72 -5.30 16.83
CA ALA A 131 5.70 -6.06 17.53
C ALA A 131 4.71 -6.79 16.60
N HIS A 132 4.35 -6.21 15.45
CA HIS A 132 3.16 -6.65 14.72
C HIS A 132 3.37 -6.99 13.25
N TRP A 133 4.40 -6.45 12.58
CA TRP A 133 4.55 -6.52 11.12
C TRP A 133 4.50 -7.96 10.59
N HIS A 134 5.40 -8.81 11.06
CA HIS A 134 5.48 -10.21 10.62
C HIS A 134 4.23 -11.01 10.99
N ILE A 135 3.72 -10.81 12.21
CA ILE A 135 2.57 -11.56 12.72
C ILE A 135 1.32 -11.24 11.88
N LEU A 136 1.06 -9.96 11.64
CA LEU A 136 -0.12 -9.54 10.88
C LEU A 136 -0.06 -10.00 9.42
N LEU A 137 1.09 -9.83 8.75
CA LEU A 137 1.24 -10.27 7.36
C LEU A 137 1.04 -11.79 7.22
N ARG A 138 1.63 -12.57 8.11
CA ARG A 138 1.46 -14.03 8.12
C ARG A 138 0.01 -14.42 8.39
N ALA A 139 -0.66 -13.74 9.33
CA ALA A 139 -2.07 -13.97 9.60
C ALA A 139 -2.92 -13.70 8.35
N ARG A 140 -2.68 -12.58 7.64
CA ARG A 140 -3.39 -12.28 6.39
C ARG A 140 -3.17 -13.35 5.32
N ALA A 141 -1.92 -13.79 5.13
CA ALA A 141 -1.62 -14.85 4.16
C ALA A 141 -2.38 -16.15 4.47
N ILE A 142 -2.34 -16.59 5.72
CA ILE A 142 -2.96 -17.84 6.19
C ILE A 142 -4.49 -17.78 6.08
N GLU A 143 -5.12 -16.73 6.62
CA GLU A 143 -6.58 -16.61 6.67
C GLU A 143 -7.24 -16.41 5.31
N THR A 144 -6.51 -15.80 4.35
CA THR A 144 -7.01 -15.53 3.00
C THR A 144 -6.60 -16.56 1.97
N GLY A 145 -5.58 -17.38 2.26
CA GLY A 145 -4.99 -18.30 1.29
C GLY A 145 -4.27 -17.56 0.14
N CYS A 146 -3.85 -16.31 0.34
CA CYS A 146 -3.19 -15.48 -0.67
C CYS A 146 -1.68 -15.38 -0.42
N PHE A 147 -0.91 -15.19 -1.51
CA PHE A 147 0.46 -14.67 -1.40
C PHE A 147 0.44 -13.21 -0.94
N ILE A 148 1.51 -12.77 -0.27
CA ILE A 148 1.69 -11.36 0.09
C ILE A 148 3.04 -10.86 -0.41
N LEU A 149 3.02 -9.68 -1.03
CA LEU A 149 4.20 -8.87 -1.32
C LEU A 149 4.13 -7.59 -0.48
N ALA A 150 5.04 -7.44 0.47
CA ALA A 150 5.02 -6.36 1.44
C ALA A 150 6.34 -5.57 1.42
N PRO A 151 6.54 -4.68 0.45
CA PRO A 151 7.68 -3.77 0.45
C PRO A 151 7.55 -2.76 1.59
N ALA A 152 8.63 -2.58 2.37
CA ALA A 152 8.60 -1.75 3.56
C ALA A 152 9.79 -0.80 3.63
N GLN A 153 9.52 0.49 3.84
CA GLN A 153 10.54 1.50 4.07
C GLN A 153 11.24 1.29 5.40
N SER A 154 12.56 1.46 5.42
CA SER A 154 13.41 1.31 6.61
C SER A 154 14.27 2.55 6.86
N GLY A 155 14.71 2.73 8.10
CA GLY A 155 15.67 3.76 8.49
C GLY A 155 15.05 4.95 9.21
N THR A 156 15.85 6.00 9.33
CA THR A 156 15.46 7.27 9.95
C THR A 156 15.13 8.29 8.87
N HIS A 157 13.94 8.85 8.93
CA HIS A 157 13.46 9.86 7.99
C HIS A 157 13.83 11.28 8.44
N ALA A 158 13.70 12.27 7.54
CA ALA A 158 14.09 13.65 7.80
C ALA A 158 13.38 14.30 9.02
N ASP A 159 12.16 13.84 9.34
CA ASP A 159 11.38 14.26 10.51
C ASP A 159 11.79 13.52 11.81
N GLY A 160 12.85 12.71 11.77
CA GLY A 160 13.32 11.89 12.88
C GLY A 160 12.46 10.65 13.17
N ARG A 161 11.46 10.36 12.34
CA ARG A 161 10.67 9.13 12.45
C ARG A 161 11.52 7.94 12.01
N GLN A 162 11.40 6.84 12.75
CA GLN A 162 12.05 5.58 12.39
C GLN A 162 11.02 4.58 11.87
N THR A 163 11.34 3.93 10.77
CA THR A 163 10.53 2.86 10.19
C THR A 163 11.23 1.53 10.26
N TYR A 164 10.41 0.47 10.41
CA TYR A 164 10.86 -0.88 10.74
C TYR A 164 11.52 -1.61 9.57
N GLY A 165 11.10 -1.34 8.33
CA GLY A 165 11.57 -2.08 7.16
C GLY A 165 11.06 -3.53 7.15
N HIS A 166 11.95 -4.47 6.83
CA HIS A 166 11.67 -5.90 6.74
C HIS A 166 10.64 -6.20 5.63
N SER A 167 10.97 -5.82 4.39
CA SER A 167 10.21 -6.24 3.22
C SER A 167 10.10 -7.77 3.17
N LEU A 168 8.90 -8.28 2.86
CA LEU A 168 8.59 -9.71 2.93
C LEU A 168 7.82 -10.18 1.71
N ILE A 169 8.09 -11.42 1.31
CA ILE A 169 7.23 -12.23 0.44
C ILE A 169 6.76 -13.41 1.28
N ILE A 170 5.45 -13.61 1.37
CA ILE A 170 4.86 -14.64 2.21
C ILE A 170 3.95 -15.52 1.36
N SER A 171 4.11 -16.84 1.51
CA SER A 171 3.22 -17.82 0.88
C SER A 171 1.90 -17.93 1.65
N PRO A 172 0.85 -18.54 1.05
CA PRO A 172 -0.42 -18.79 1.74
C PRO A 172 -0.29 -19.62 3.01
N TRP A 173 0.81 -20.34 3.18
CA TRP A 173 1.10 -21.13 4.39
C TRP A 173 1.64 -20.28 5.56
N GLY A 174 1.97 -19.01 5.33
CA GLY A 174 2.55 -18.10 6.32
C GLY A 174 4.05 -18.25 6.46
#